data_c07b48d3d85feda51bb971a12090957c
#
_entry.id   c07b48d3d85feda51bb971a12090957c
#
_cell.length_a   1.000
_cell.length_b   1.000
_cell.length_c   1.000
_cell.angle_alpha   90.00
_cell.angle_beta   90.00
_cell.angle_gamma   90.00
#
_symmetry.space_group_name_H-M   'P 1'
#
loop_
_entity.id
_entity.type
_entity.pdbx_description
1 polymer ?
#
loop_
_entity_poly.entity_id
_entity_poly.type
_entity_poly.pdbx_seq_one_letter_code
_entity_poly.pdbx_strand_id
1 'polypeptide(L)'
;ELEVPVLALSQLSRQVENREDKRPQLADLRESGSIEQDADVVTFIYRPEYYLEKEHPEQRGNETPEKYQERVERHNQRLAEARNIAEVIIAKQRHGPVGTVELQFTGEFTVFSDLDRHHDEAMY
;
A
#
# COMPACT_ATOMS: atom_id res chain seq x y z
N GLU A 1 18.59 -2.06 31.04
CA GLU A 1 17.79 -1.53 29.95
C GLU A 1 18.60 -1.35 28.69
N LEU A 2 18.18 -1.97 27.63
CA LEU A 2 18.93 -1.96 26.39
C LEU A 2 18.48 -0.82 25.50
N GLU A 3 19.44 -0.08 24.96
CA GLU A 3 19.15 0.99 24.04
C GLU A 3 19.41 0.55 22.61
N VAL A 4 18.92 -0.63 22.25
CA VAL A 4 19.10 -1.13 20.90
C VAL A 4 17.78 -1.04 20.13
N PRO A 5 17.84 -0.66 18.86
CA PRO A 5 16.64 -0.66 18.05
C PRO A 5 16.17 -2.08 17.79
N VAL A 6 14.87 -2.28 17.83
CA VAL A 6 14.26 -3.57 17.54
C VAL A 6 13.25 -3.38 16.41
N LEU A 7 13.42 -4.14 15.33
CA LEU A 7 12.48 -4.16 14.22
C LEU A 7 11.76 -5.48 14.22
N ALA A 8 10.44 -5.44 14.38
CA ALA A 8 9.62 -6.63 14.33
C ALA A 8 8.72 -6.59 13.10
N LEU A 9 8.70 -7.66 12.33
CA LEU A 9 7.85 -7.77 11.16
C LEU A 9 6.66 -8.64 11.49
N SER A 10 5.49 -8.22 11.04
CA SER A 10 4.26 -8.95 11.29
C SER A 10 3.41 -8.99 10.04
N GLN A 11 2.79 -10.13 9.81
CA GLN A 11 1.86 -10.28 8.71
C GLN A 11 0.45 -9.94 9.20
N LEU A 12 -0.26 -9.14 8.40
CA LEU A 12 -1.60 -8.72 8.76
C LEU A 12 -2.63 -9.78 8.43
N SER A 13 -3.77 -9.69 9.11
CA SER A 13 -4.90 -10.54 8.82
C SER A 13 -5.42 -10.28 7.41
N ARG A 14 -5.92 -11.34 6.77
CA ARG A 14 -6.51 -11.23 5.44
C ARG A 14 -7.81 -10.44 5.43
N GLN A 15 -8.35 -10.11 6.60
CA GLN A 15 -9.56 -9.30 6.67
C GLN A 15 -9.36 -7.91 6.06
N VAL A 16 -8.11 -7.44 6.00
CA VAL A 16 -7.79 -6.19 5.33
C VAL A 16 -8.24 -6.21 3.87
N GLU A 17 -8.16 -7.35 3.23
CA GLU A 17 -8.50 -7.49 1.81
C GLU A 17 -10.00 -7.42 1.54
N ASN A 18 -10.83 -7.50 2.58
CA ASN A 18 -12.28 -7.43 2.43
C ASN A 18 -12.84 -6.02 2.54
N ARG A 19 -12.00 -5.04 2.86
CA ARG A 19 -12.44 -3.65 2.97
C ARG A 19 -12.35 -2.96 1.63
N GLU A 20 -13.16 -1.92 1.49
CA GLU A 20 -13.12 -1.10 0.30
C GLU A 20 -11.78 -0.39 0.21
N ASP A 21 -11.35 0.24 1.29
CA ASP A 21 -10.01 0.81 1.38
C ASP A 21 -9.11 -0.22 2.05
N LYS A 22 -8.22 -0.80 1.30
CA LYS A 22 -7.37 -1.89 1.77
C LYS A 22 -6.09 -1.42 2.45
N ARG A 23 -5.97 -0.12 2.72
CA ARG A 23 -4.81 0.37 3.45
C ARG A 23 -4.83 -0.11 4.89
N PRO A 24 -3.72 -0.67 5.37
CA PRO A 24 -3.68 -1.16 6.75
C PRO A 24 -3.84 -0.05 7.77
N GLN A 25 -4.42 -0.40 8.90
CA GLN A 25 -4.65 0.51 10.02
C GLN A 25 -4.19 -0.14 11.31
N LEU A 26 -3.99 0.68 12.34
CA LEU A 26 -3.57 0.15 13.65
C LEU A 26 -4.53 -0.90 14.18
N ALA A 27 -5.81 -0.75 13.93
CA ALA A 27 -6.79 -1.73 14.37
C ALA A 27 -6.53 -3.13 13.80
N ASP A 28 -5.86 -3.22 12.67
CA ASP A 28 -5.54 -4.50 12.05
C ASP A 28 -4.49 -5.29 12.82
N LEU A 29 -3.85 -4.65 13.79
CA LEU A 29 -2.85 -5.29 14.64
C LEU A 29 -3.41 -5.82 15.95
N ARG A 30 -4.71 -5.69 16.19
CA ARG A 30 -5.29 -6.08 17.47
C ARG A 30 -4.99 -7.51 17.88
N GLU A 31 -4.99 -8.41 16.91
CA GLU A 31 -4.73 -9.81 17.20
C GLU A 31 -3.25 -10.09 17.43
N SER A 32 -2.40 -9.12 17.17
CA SER A 32 -0.97 -9.27 17.38
C SER A 32 -0.55 -8.86 18.79
N GLY A 33 -1.49 -8.76 19.69
CA GLY A 33 -1.22 -8.52 21.08
C GLY A 33 -0.79 -7.08 21.35
N SER A 34 0.33 -6.91 22.02
CA SER A 34 0.75 -5.60 22.47
C SER A 34 1.59 -4.81 21.48
N ILE A 35 1.75 -5.31 20.26
CA ILE A 35 2.59 -4.60 19.27
C ILE A 35 2.15 -3.15 19.12
N GLU A 36 0.84 -2.93 18.98
CA GLU A 36 0.31 -1.59 18.80
C GLU A 36 0.64 -0.67 19.97
N GLN A 37 0.62 -1.20 21.19
CA GLN A 37 0.86 -0.41 22.38
C GLN A 37 2.33 -0.21 22.67
N ASP A 38 3.14 -1.24 22.46
CA ASP A 38 4.53 -1.24 22.89
C ASP A 38 5.47 -0.64 21.86
N ALA A 39 5.11 -0.64 20.61
CA ALA A 39 6.00 -0.13 19.56
C ALA A 39 6.08 1.39 19.59
N ASP A 40 7.28 1.92 19.38
CA ASP A 40 7.49 3.37 19.25
C ASP A 40 7.07 3.88 17.89
N VAL A 41 7.22 3.06 16.87
CA VAL A 41 6.86 3.38 15.50
C VAL A 41 6.16 2.19 14.90
N VAL A 42 5.01 2.42 14.28
CA VAL A 42 4.31 1.39 13.52
C VAL A 42 4.17 1.87 12.10
N THR A 43 4.69 1.09 11.18
CA THR A 43 4.70 1.42 9.76
C THR A 43 4.12 0.27 8.97
N PHE A 44 3.22 0.59 8.05
CA PHE A 44 2.66 -0.39 7.14
C PHE A 44 3.18 -0.15 5.73
N ILE A 45 3.27 -1.21 4.96
CA ILE A 45 3.62 -1.13 3.56
C ILE A 45 2.40 -1.57 2.74
N TYR A 46 1.99 -0.71 1.82
CA TYR A 46 0.82 -0.97 1.00
C TYR A 46 1.19 -0.78 -0.48
N ARG A 47 0.87 -1.78 -1.29
CA ARG A 47 1.11 -1.74 -2.73
C ARG A 47 -0.23 -1.76 -3.45
N PRO A 48 -0.71 -0.61 -3.93
CA PRO A 48 -1.99 -0.57 -4.63
C PRO A 48 -2.03 -1.47 -5.87
N GLU A 49 -0.92 -1.58 -6.58
CA GLU A 49 -0.82 -2.43 -7.76
C GLU A 49 -1.25 -3.86 -7.47
N TYR A 50 -0.84 -4.39 -6.33
CA TYR A 50 -1.13 -5.77 -5.95
C TYR A 50 -2.65 -6.03 -5.91
N TYR A 51 -3.41 -5.09 -5.34
CA TYR A 51 -4.84 -5.25 -5.24
C TYR A 51 -5.56 -4.92 -6.55
N LEU A 52 -5.08 -3.92 -7.28
CA LEU A 52 -5.68 -3.56 -8.55
C LEU A 52 -5.56 -4.67 -9.59
N GLU A 53 -4.48 -5.41 -9.58
CA GLU A 53 -4.34 -6.55 -10.46
C GLU A 53 -5.37 -7.64 -10.19
N LYS A 54 -5.78 -7.79 -8.94
CA LYS A 54 -6.76 -8.78 -8.56
C LYS A 54 -8.19 -8.34 -8.83
N GLU A 55 -8.43 -7.05 -8.97
CA GLU A 55 -9.77 -6.50 -9.14
C GLU A 55 -10.11 -6.21 -10.59
N HIS A 56 -9.79 -7.11 -11.47
CA HIS A 56 -10.08 -6.93 -12.88
C HIS A 56 -11.60 -6.79 -13.09
N PRO A 57 -12.06 -5.72 -13.76
CA PRO A 57 -13.50 -5.52 -13.95
C PRO A 57 -14.10 -6.58 -14.85
N GLU A 58 -15.31 -7.00 -14.50
CA GLU A 58 -16.10 -7.92 -15.33
C GLU A 58 -17.39 -7.22 -15.72
N GLN A 59 -17.88 -7.53 -16.92
CA GLN A 59 -19.10 -6.92 -17.40
C GLN A 59 -20.30 -7.37 -16.56
N ARG A 60 -21.09 -6.41 -16.11
CA ARG A 60 -22.31 -6.69 -15.35
C ARG A 60 -23.46 -6.99 -16.28
N GLY A 61 -24.46 -7.74 -15.77
CA GLY A 61 -25.55 -8.19 -16.60
C GLY A 61 -26.33 -7.11 -17.30
N ASN A 62 -26.50 -5.94 -16.65
CA ASN A 62 -27.25 -4.84 -17.25
C ASN A 62 -26.37 -3.76 -17.84
N GLU A 63 -25.10 -3.99 -17.90
CA GLU A 63 -24.14 -2.98 -18.32
C GLU A 63 -23.98 -3.02 -19.85
N THR A 64 -24.01 -1.84 -20.48
CA THR A 64 -23.75 -1.76 -21.91
C THR A 64 -22.28 -2.00 -22.19
N PRO A 65 -21.94 -2.48 -23.40
CA PRO A 65 -20.53 -2.66 -23.75
C PRO A 65 -19.71 -1.38 -23.63
N GLU A 66 -20.30 -0.24 -23.93
CA GLU A 66 -19.60 1.04 -23.84
C GLU A 66 -19.25 1.38 -22.40
N LYS A 67 -20.17 1.18 -21.49
CA LYS A 67 -19.92 1.46 -20.07
C LYS A 67 -18.90 0.51 -19.48
N TYR A 68 -18.96 -0.75 -19.88
CA TYR A 68 -17.98 -1.73 -19.46
C TYR A 68 -16.58 -1.33 -19.94
N GLN A 69 -16.47 -0.91 -21.19
CA GLN A 69 -15.19 -0.50 -21.76
C GLN A 69 -14.64 0.71 -21.02
N GLU A 70 -15.48 1.67 -20.65
CA GLU A 70 -15.05 2.82 -19.86
C GLU A 70 -14.49 2.39 -18.50
N ARG A 71 -15.13 1.43 -17.87
CA ARG A 71 -14.66 0.92 -16.56
C ARG A 71 -13.33 0.21 -16.72
N VAL A 72 -13.15 -0.57 -17.76
CA VAL A 72 -11.90 -1.26 -18.03
C VAL A 72 -10.77 -0.24 -18.25
N GLU A 73 -11.04 0.77 -19.07
CA GLU A 73 -10.04 1.81 -19.33
C GLU A 73 -9.65 2.56 -18.06
N ARG A 74 -10.64 2.86 -17.23
CA ARG A 74 -10.38 3.55 -15.98
C ARG A 74 -9.55 2.67 -15.02
N HIS A 75 -9.87 1.39 -14.98
CA HIS A 75 -9.11 0.45 -14.18
C HIS A 75 -7.66 0.33 -14.67
N ASN A 76 -7.47 0.23 -15.99
CA ASN A 76 -6.14 0.14 -16.57
C ASN A 76 -5.32 1.40 -16.32
N GLN A 77 -5.96 2.56 -16.32
CA GLN A 77 -5.29 3.81 -16.01
C GLN A 77 -4.84 3.84 -14.55
N ARG A 78 -5.71 3.41 -13.64
CA ARG A 78 -5.36 3.35 -12.22
C ARG A 78 -4.22 2.37 -11.98
N LEU A 79 -4.24 1.24 -12.67
CA LEU A 79 -3.19 0.24 -12.54
C LEU A 79 -1.86 0.80 -13.05
N ALA A 80 -1.88 1.51 -14.17
CA ALA A 80 -0.67 2.11 -14.72
C ALA A 80 -0.09 3.16 -13.76
N GLU A 81 -0.94 3.95 -13.12
CA GLU A 81 -0.51 4.96 -12.17
C GLU A 81 0.04 4.35 -10.89
N ALA A 82 -0.48 3.20 -10.50
CA ALA A 82 -0.06 2.52 -9.28
C ALA A 82 1.14 1.61 -9.47
N ARG A 83 1.55 1.41 -10.72
CA ARG A 83 2.61 0.47 -11.02
C ARG A 83 3.92 0.88 -10.38
N ASN A 84 4.55 -0.07 -9.68
CA ASN A 84 5.84 0.14 -9.01
C ASN A 84 5.82 1.17 -7.90
N ILE A 85 4.65 1.48 -7.35
CA ILE A 85 4.54 2.40 -6.22
C ILE A 85 4.18 1.61 -4.96
N ALA A 86 4.87 1.92 -3.87
CA ALA A 86 4.53 1.41 -2.55
C ALA A 86 4.28 2.60 -1.63
N GLU A 87 3.25 2.49 -0.80
CA GLU A 87 2.98 3.49 0.22
C GLU A 87 3.51 2.99 1.56
N VAL A 88 4.31 3.80 2.21
CA VAL A 88 4.76 3.54 3.57
C VAL A 88 3.89 4.39 4.48
N ILE A 89 3.04 3.73 5.24
CA ILE A 89 2.06 4.40 6.08
C ILE A 89 2.59 4.40 7.51
N ILE A 90 2.97 5.57 8.00
CA ILE A 90 3.43 5.72 9.37
C ILE A 90 2.19 5.95 10.22
N ALA A 91 1.70 4.87 10.82
CA ALA A 91 0.44 4.90 11.56
C ALA A 91 0.62 5.29 13.01
N LYS A 92 1.83 5.13 13.55
CA LYS A 92 2.15 5.52 14.90
C LYS A 92 3.60 5.95 14.96
N GLN A 93 3.87 7.09 15.56
CA GLN A 93 5.23 7.54 15.78
C GLN A 93 5.25 8.35 17.07
N ARG A 94 6.02 7.91 18.05
CA ARG A 94 6.00 8.51 19.39
C ARG A 94 6.48 9.95 19.39
N HIS A 95 7.49 10.25 18.61
CA HIS A 95 8.12 11.58 18.64
C HIS A 95 7.97 12.33 17.32
N GLY A 96 7.02 11.97 16.49
CA GLY A 96 6.84 12.65 15.23
C GLY A 96 5.42 12.49 14.67
N PRO A 97 5.18 13.09 13.51
CA PRO A 97 3.84 13.02 12.91
C PRO A 97 3.59 11.68 12.24
N VAL A 98 2.32 11.34 12.11
CA VAL A 98 1.90 10.21 11.29
C VAL A 98 1.68 10.72 9.86
N GLY A 99 1.67 9.83 8.89
CA GLY A 99 1.47 10.21 7.51
C GLY A 99 1.79 9.09 6.56
N THR A 100 1.80 9.41 5.29
CA THR A 100 2.04 8.43 4.24
C THR A 100 3.12 8.95 3.29
N VAL A 101 4.07 8.10 2.95
CA VAL A 101 5.13 8.40 2.00
C VAL A 101 5.04 7.41 0.86
N GLU A 102 5.09 7.90 -0.37
CA GLU A 102 5.12 7.02 -1.53
C GLU A 102 6.55 6.77 -1.95
N LEU A 103 6.86 5.50 -2.17
CA LEU A 103 8.18 5.08 -2.62
C LEU A 103 8.04 4.25 -3.89
N GLN A 104 9.12 4.19 -4.65
CA GLN A 104 9.17 3.30 -5.80
C GLN A 104 9.54 1.91 -5.33
N PHE A 105 8.77 0.92 -5.78
CA PHE A 105 9.05 -0.47 -5.47
C PHE A 105 9.39 -1.20 -6.75
N THR A 106 10.57 -1.78 -6.82
CA THR A 106 10.99 -2.59 -7.96
C THR A 106 10.81 -4.04 -7.59
N GLY A 107 9.65 -4.60 -7.94
CA GLY A 107 9.26 -5.94 -7.53
C GLY A 107 10.21 -7.02 -7.98
N GLU A 108 10.80 -6.84 -9.16
CA GLU A 108 11.75 -7.77 -9.71
C GLU A 108 12.97 -7.96 -8.80
N PHE A 109 13.38 -6.90 -8.14
CA PHE A 109 14.53 -6.94 -7.25
C PHE A 109 14.19 -6.76 -5.79
N THR A 110 12.91 -6.62 -5.47
CA THR A 110 12.43 -6.37 -4.11
C THR A 110 13.15 -5.17 -3.48
N VAL A 111 13.24 -4.08 -4.24
CA VAL A 111 13.96 -2.89 -3.82
C VAL A 111 13.02 -1.70 -3.69
N PHE A 112 13.17 -0.94 -2.60
CA PHE A 112 12.47 0.33 -2.42
C PHE A 112 13.45 1.47 -2.68
N SER A 113 12.96 2.52 -3.32
CA SER A 113 13.75 3.72 -3.56
C SER A 113 12.85 4.94 -3.51
N ASP A 114 13.44 6.11 -3.46
CA ASP A 114 12.67 7.35 -3.43
C ASP A 114 11.95 7.54 -4.75
N LEU A 115 10.72 8.03 -4.67
CA LEU A 115 9.95 8.35 -5.84
C LEU A 115 10.28 9.76 -6.29
N ASP A 116 10.87 9.89 -7.48
CA ASP A 116 11.22 11.18 -8.03
C ASP A 116 10.13 11.65 -8.99
N ARG A 117 9.34 12.59 -8.54
CA ARG A 117 8.25 13.12 -9.35
C ARG A 117 8.62 14.32 -10.17
N HIS A 118 9.82 14.88 -9.94
CA HIS A 118 10.23 16.08 -10.62
C HIS A 118 11.27 15.85 -11.70
N HIS A 119 11.68 14.58 -11.86
CA HIS A 119 12.78 14.31 -12.70
C HIS A 119 12.34 13.53 -13.85
N ASP A 120 12.16 14.13 -14.93
CA ASP A 120 11.62 13.45 -16.02
C ASP A 120 12.51 12.43 -16.53
N GLU A 121 13.73 12.68 -16.54
CA GLU A 121 14.56 11.85 -17.22
C GLU A 121 15.50 11.25 -16.34
N ALA A 122 15.39 11.23 -15.25
CA ALA A 122 16.27 10.59 -14.39
C ALA A 122 17.68 10.50 -14.86
N MET A 123 17.92 10.64 -15.94
CA MET A 123 19.16 10.78 -16.46
C MET A 123 20.21 9.96 -15.89
N TYR A 124 20.03 8.82 -15.61
CA TYR A 124 21.08 7.98 -15.14
C TYR A 124 21.46 6.97 -16.17
#